data_862610939937b2184fbfbc32857745b5
#
_entry.id   862610939937b2184fbfbc32857745b5
#
_cell.length_a   1.000
_cell.length_b   1.000
_cell.length_c   1.000
_cell.angle_alpha   90.00
_cell.angle_beta   90.00
_cell.angle_gamma   90.00
#
_symmetry.space_group_name_H-M   'P 1'
#
loop_
_entity.id
_entity.type
_entity.pdbx_description
1 polymer ?
#
loop_
_entity_poly.entity_id
_entity_poly.type
_entity_poly.pdbx_seq_one_letter_code
_entity_poly.pdbx_strand_id
1 'polypeptide(L)'
;MKKIIAALFALFFFTSVFAQDKPEGLFINSKAPNFSAKDQNGNNVNLKDLRKKGNVVVVFYRGNWCPYCSKHLQKLQDSLSLITEKGASVVAITPETTEGILKTVEKTKATFPIIYDEDMKISKGYGVSFKVDEKTVQRYKNADIDLLKTNDQKEASLPVPAVYIINSDGAVTHRFFETDYKKRISVKEILANL
;
A
#
# COMPACT_ATOMS: atom_id res chain seq x y z
N MET A 1 42.92 12.45 -57.65
CA MET A 1 42.71 11.29 -56.77
C MET A 1 41.96 11.80 -55.50
N LYS A 2 40.64 11.63 -55.50
CA LYS A 2 39.80 12.12 -54.40
C LYS A 2 39.55 10.96 -53.42
N LYS A 3 40.05 11.06 -52.19
CA LYS A 3 39.79 10.08 -51.13
C LYS A 3 38.45 10.39 -50.53
N ILE A 4 37.47 9.48 -50.67
CA ILE A 4 36.16 9.51 -50.03
C ILE A 4 36.33 8.85 -48.66
N ILE A 5 36.22 9.63 -47.58
CA ILE A 5 36.16 9.14 -46.21
C ILE A 5 34.69 8.87 -45.91
N ALA A 6 34.33 7.59 -45.84
CA ALA A 6 33.02 7.15 -45.39
C ALA A 6 32.98 7.15 -43.86
N ALA A 7 32.26 8.13 -43.26
CA ALA A 7 32.01 8.16 -41.82
C ALA A 7 30.87 7.20 -41.50
N LEU A 8 31.19 6.05 -40.89
CA LEU A 8 30.22 5.14 -40.28
C LEU A 8 29.70 5.74 -38.99
N PHE A 9 28.49 6.30 -39.07
CA PHE A 9 27.73 6.76 -37.88
C PHE A 9 27.08 5.53 -37.24
N ALA A 10 27.74 4.94 -36.25
CA ALA A 10 27.15 3.86 -35.45
C ALA A 10 26.05 4.45 -34.54
N LEU A 11 24.80 4.27 -34.94
CA LEU A 11 23.64 4.59 -34.07
C LEU A 11 23.63 3.58 -32.92
N PHE A 12 24.13 3.97 -31.76
CA PHE A 12 23.88 3.26 -30.50
C PHE A 12 22.41 3.49 -30.08
N PHE A 13 21.55 2.54 -30.42
CA PHE A 13 20.25 2.45 -29.82
C PHE A 13 20.43 2.05 -28.34
N PHE A 14 20.40 3.03 -27.45
CA PHE A 14 20.20 2.78 -26.02
C PHE A 14 18.77 2.26 -25.83
N THR A 15 18.60 0.95 -25.85
CA THR A 15 17.37 0.34 -25.34
C THR A 15 17.41 0.50 -23.83
N SER A 16 16.71 1.51 -23.33
CA SER A 16 16.42 1.64 -21.90
C SER A 16 15.57 0.42 -21.50
N VAL A 17 16.20 -0.60 -20.95
CA VAL A 17 15.51 -1.68 -20.27
C VAL A 17 14.92 -1.03 -19.00
N PHE A 18 13.65 -0.70 -19.04
CA PHE A 18 12.91 -0.36 -17.82
C PHE A 18 12.85 -1.63 -16.98
N ALA A 19 13.86 -1.84 -16.15
CA ALA A 19 13.74 -2.77 -15.05
C ALA A 19 12.58 -2.28 -14.20
N GLN A 20 11.52 -3.08 -14.08
CA GLN A 20 10.43 -2.79 -13.19
C GLN A 20 11.03 -2.85 -11.77
N ASP A 21 11.25 -1.69 -11.15
CA ASP A 21 11.82 -1.61 -9.82
C ASP A 21 10.96 -2.43 -8.87
N LYS A 22 11.58 -3.40 -8.20
CA LYS A 22 10.89 -4.18 -7.19
C LYS A 22 10.50 -3.24 -6.05
N PRO A 23 9.26 -3.32 -5.54
CA PRO A 23 8.87 -2.49 -4.42
C PRO A 23 9.75 -2.78 -3.21
N GLU A 24 10.31 -1.74 -2.60
CA GLU A 24 11.18 -1.83 -1.42
C GLU A 24 10.53 -1.24 -0.17
N GLY A 25 9.47 -0.45 -0.37
CA GLY A 25 8.79 0.28 0.70
C GLY A 25 9.64 1.41 1.29
N LEU A 26 9.10 2.08 2.29
CA LEU A 26 9.84 3.12 3.01
C LEU A 26 10.82 2.49 4.00
N PHE A 27 11.95 3.17 4.22
CA PHE A 27 12.95 2.78 5.23
C PHE A 27 12.71 3.48 6.57
N ILE A 28 13.19 2.89 7.65
CA ILE A 28 13.20 3.52 8.97
C ILE A 28 13.98 4.84 8.89
N ASN A 29 13.50 5.87 9.59
CA ASN A 29 13.97 7.25 9.58
C ASN A 29 13.70 8.03 8.28
N SER A 30 13.12 7.41 7.24
CA SER A 30 12.68 8.18 6.08
C SER A 30 11.41 9.00 6.40
N LYS A 31 11.21 10.10 5.68
CA LYS A 31 9.96 10.87 5.73
C LYS A 31 8.86 10.11 5.01
N ALA A 32 7.76 9.86 5.69
CA ALA A 32 6.56 9.30 5.07
C ALA A 32 5.90 10.35 4.15
N PRO A 33 5.59 10.00 2.88
CA PRO A 33 4.81 10.87 2.01
C PRO A 33 3.46 11.20 2.65
N ASN A 34 3.07 12.48 2.62
CA ASN A 34 1.76 12.86 3.09
C ASN A 34 0.68 12.41 2.11
N PHE A 35 -0.49 12.10 2.63
CA PHE A 35 -1.68 11.81 1.84
C PHE A 35 -2.90 12.54 2.41
N SER A 36 -3.88 12.78 1.56
CA SER A 36 -5.19 13.26 1.93
C SER A 36 -6.22 12.59 1.03
N ALA A 37 -7.15 11.85 1.62
CA ALA A 37 -8.19 11.13 0.89
C ALA A 37 -9.43 10.94 1.78
N LYS A 38 -10.54 10.48 1.19
CA LYS A 38 -11.75 10.15 1.94
C LYS A 38 -11.70 8.72 2.48
N ASP A 39 -12.22 8.55 3.69
CA ASP A 39 -12.46 7.23 4.26
C ASP A 39 -13.80 6.64 3.74
N GLN A 40 -14.13 5.43 4.20
CA GLN A 40 -15.37 4.73 3.89
C GLN A 40 -16.66 5.49 4.27
N ASN A 41 -16.55 6.48 5.14
CA ASN A 41 -17.68 7.30 5.62
C ASN A 41 -17.73 8.66 4.91
N GLY A 42 -16.80 8.94 3.98
CA GLY A 42 -16.68 10.20 3.27
C GLY A 42 -15.94 11.30 4.04
N ASN A 43 -15.37 11.01 5.22
CA ASN A 43 -14.58 11.96 5.99
C ASN A 43 -13.19 12.14 5.37
N ASN A 44 -12.69 13.37 5.38
CA ASN A 44 -11.31 13.63 4.95
C ASN A 44 -10.31 13.12 5.98
N VAL A 45 -9.40 12.27 5.54
CA VAL A 45 -8.30 11.73 6.32
C VAL A 45 -6.99 12.26 5.77
N ASN A 46 -6.23 12.97 6.60
CA ASN A 46 -4.94 13.54 6.23
C ASN A 46 -3.87 13.05 7.21
N LEU A 47 -2.78 12.47 6.69
CA LEU A 47 -1.70 11.96 7.53
C LEU A 47 -1.10 13.05 8.43
N LYS A 48 -0.90 14.27 7.92
CA LYS A 48 -0.37 15.39 8.68
C LYS A 48 -1.25 15.76 9.88
N ASP A 49 -2.57 15.64 9.73
CA ASP A 49 -3.50 15.94 10.82
C ASP A 49 -3.58 14.79 11.84
N LEU A 50 -3.52 13.55 11.37
CA LEU A 50 -3.44 12.39 12.26
C LEU A 50 -2.18 12.45 13.14
N ARG A 51 -1.02 12.78 12.57
CA ARG A 51 0.26 12.88 13.29
C ARG A 51 0.30 13.97 14.38
N LYS A 52 -0.54 15.00 14.28
CA LYS A 52 -0.69 16.00 15.36
C LYS A 52 -1.26 15.42 16.64
N LYS A 53 -1.96 14.28 16.55
CA LYS A 53 -2.59 13.58 17.67
C LYS A 53 -1.72 12.49 18.27
N GLY A 54 -0.65 12.10 17.61
CA GLY A 54 0.28 11.05 18.03
C GLY A 54 0.79 10.20 16.88
N ASN A 55 1.31 9.02 17.18
CA ASN A 55 1.79 8.09 16.17
C ASN A 55 0.66 7.60 15.26
N VAL A 56 0.97 7.29 14.01
CA VAL A 56 0.01 6.75 13.04
C VAL A 56 0.50 5.40 12.53
N VAL A 57 -0.32 4.38 12.72
CA VAL A 57 -0.13 3.04 12.15
C VAL A 57 -0.78 3.02 10.77
N VAL A 58 0.03 3.10 9.70
CA VAL A 58 -0.42 3.05 8.31
C VAL A 58 -0.32 1.62 7.79
N VAL A 59 -1.43 1.04 7.34
CA VAL A 59 -1.56 -0.35 6.93
C VAL A 59 -1.92 -0.45 5.46
N PHE A 60 -1.07 -1.04 4.63
CA PHE A 60 -1.39 -1.37 3.24
C PHE A 60 -1.90 -2.79 3.12
N TYR A 61 -3.06 -2.98 2.48
CA TYR A 61 -3.65 -4.28 2.26
C TYR A 61 -4.23 -4.43 0.85
N ARG A 62 -4.43 -5.68 0.41
CA ARG A 62 -4.69 -6.02 -0.98
C ARG A 62 -6.17 -5.95 -1.37
N GLY A 63 -7.06 -6.30 -0.43
CA GLY A 63 -8.50 -6.27 -0.68
C GLY A 63 -9.30 -7.22 0.23
N ASN A 64 -10.63 -7.06 0.22
CA ASN A 64 -11.60 -7.86 1.00
C ASN A 64 -11.59 -9.35 0.63
N TRP A 65 -11.19 -9.68 -0.59
CA TRP A 65 -11.04 -11.03 -1.12
C TRP A 65 -9.80 -11.76 -0.55
N CYS A 66 -8.89 -11.06 0.12
CA CYS A 66 -7.68 -11.63 0.70
C CYS A 66 -7.91 -12.05 2.16
N PRO A 67 -8.00 -13.36 2.48
CA PRO A 67 -8.33 -13.82 3.83
C PRO A 67 -7.28 -13.40 4.88
N TYR A 68 -6.01 -13.36 4.50
CA TYR A 68 -4.93 -12.89 5.38
C TYR A 68 -5.06 -11.40 5.71
N CYS A 69 -5.57 -10.60 4.76
CA CYS A 69 -5.83 -9.18 4.98
C CYS A 69 -6.99 -8.99 5.96
N SER A 70 -8.12 -9.64 5.71
CA SER A 70 -9.28 -9.56 6.60
C SER A 70 -8.96 -10.00 8.02
N LYS A 71 -8.23 -11.12 8.17
CA LYS A 71 -7.78 -11.60 9.50
C LYS A 71 -6.85 -10.60 10.21
N HIS A 72 -5.98 -9.92 9.47
CA HIS A 72 -5.08 -8.92 10.03
C HIS A 72 -5.85 -7.67 10.49
N LEU A 73 -6.72 -7.13 9.62
CA LEU A 73 -7.55 -5.98 9.95
C LEU A 73 -8.50 -6.25 11.12
N GLN A 74 -9.08 -7.49 11.21
CA GLN A 74 -9.88 -7.91 12.36
C GLN A 74 -9.07 -7.84 13.65
N LYS A 75 -7.83 -8.39 13.67
CA LYS A 75 -6.96 -8.34 14.86
C LYS A 75 -6.60 -6.90 15.26
N LEU A 76 -6.41 -6.02 14.27
CA LEU A 76 -6.19 -4.60 14.56
C LEU A 76 -7.43 -3.97 15.18
N GLN A 77 -8.63 -4.30 14.67
CA GLN A 77 -9.90 -3.83 15.25
C GLN A 77 -10.09 -4.34 16.67
N ASP A 78 -9.86 -5.64 16.91
CA ASP A 78 -10.01 -6.25 18.24
C ASP A 78 -9.06 -5.62 19.28
N SER A 79 -7.97 -5.03 18.83
CA SER A 79 -6.94 -4.40 19.69
C SER A 79 -6.87 -2.88 19.53
N LEU A 80 -7.87 -2.27 18.89
CA LEU A 80 -7.83 -0.84 18.57
C LEU A 80 -7.75 0.03 19.82
N SER A 81 -8.46 -0.35 20.90
CA SER A 81 -8.39 0.35 22.20
C SER A 81 -6.96 0.41 22.74
N LEU A 82 -6.22 -0.71 22.71
CA LEU A 82 -4.84 -0.76 23.18
C LEU A 82 -3.91 0.14 22.36
N ILE A 83 -4.16 0.26 21.04
CA ILE A 83 -3.39 1.15 20.16
C ILE A 83 -3.70 2.61 20.48
N THR A 84 -5.00 2.94 20.66
CA THR A 84 -5.42 4.31 20.94
C THR A 84 -5.04 4.77 22.34
N GLU A 85 -5.04 3.88 23.35
CA GLU A 85 -4.53 4.17 24.71
C GLU A 85 -3.04 4.56 24.70
N LYS A 86 -2.26 4.07 23.75
CA LYS A 86 -0.87 4.51 23.52
C LYS A 86 -0.77 5.82 22.72
N GLY A 87 -1.88 6.50 22.48
CA GLY A 87 -1.91 7.76 21.74
C GLY A 87 -1.72 7.60 20.23
N ALA A 88 -1.88 6.39 19.68
CA ALA A 88 -1.72 6.15 18.26
C ALA A 88 -3.09 6.00 17.55
N SER A 89 -3.12 6.30 16.27
CA SER A 89 -4.25 6.06 15.38
C SER A 89 -3.91 5.02 14.31
N VAL A 90 -4.92 4.32 13.78
CA VAL A 90 -4.77 3.37 12.69
C VAL A 90 -5.45 3.94 11.45
N VAL A 91 -4.82 3.78 10.28
CA VAL A 91 -5.42 4.02 8.97
C VAL A 91 -5.02 2.89 8.02
N ALA A 92 -5.99 2.30 7.34
CA ALA A 92 -5.74 1.30 6.32
C ALA A 92 -5.89 1.89 4.91
N ILE A 93 -5.11 1.38 3.97
CA ILE A 93 -5.04 1.88 2.58
C ILE A 93 -5.12 0.69 1.64
N THR A 94 -6.00 0.77 0.65
CA THR A 94 -6.25 -0.31 -0.30
C THR A 94 -6.58 0.26 -1.68
N PRO A 95 -6.24 -0.47 -2.77
CA PRO A 95 -6.69 -0.10 -4.10
C PRO A 95 -8.17 -0.41 -4.37
N GLU A 96 -8.87 -1.11 -3.47
CA GLU A 96 -10.27 -1.42 -3.67
C GLU A 96 -11.15 -0.19 -3.70
N THR A 97 -12.16 -0.23 -4.58
CA THR A 97 -13.22 0.78 -4.60
C THR A 97 -13.97 0.84 -3.25
N THR A 98 -14.73 1.90 -3.06
CA THR A 98 -15.56 2.07 -1.85
C THR A 98 -16.47 0.86 -1.59
N GLU A 99 -17.01 0.21 -2.64
CA GLU A 99 -17.83 -1.01 -2.49
C GLU A 99 -17.01 -2.16 -1.86
N GLY A 100 -15.77 -2.37 -2.31
CA GLY A 100 -14.86 -3.37 -1.73
C GLY A 100 -14.50 -3.06 -0.27
N ILE A 101 -14.28 -1.78 0.03
CA ILE A 101 -14.01 -1.31 1.39
C ILE A 101 -15.20 -1.58 2.32
N LEU A 102 -16.43 -1.33 1.89
CA LEU A 102 -17.63 -1.63 2.68
C LEU A 102 -17.74 -3.12 3.01
N LYS A 103 -17.40 -4.01 2.06
CA LYS A 103 -17.31 -5.46 2.32
C LYS A 103 -16.21 -5.80 3.35
N THR A 104 -15.08 -5.06 3.31
CA THR A 104 -14.02 -5.20 4.33
C THR A 104 -14.55 -4.80 5.71
N VAL A 105 -15.23 -3.65 5.82
CA VAL A 105 -15.82 -3.16 7.08
C VAL A 105 -16.84 -4.16 7.62
N GLU A 106 -17.72 -4.70 6.78
CA GLU A 106 -18.70 -5.70 7.18
C GLU A 106 -18.03 -6.94 7.79
N LYS A 107 -16.98 -7.46 7.15
CA LYS A 107 -16.25 -8.66 7.59
C LYS A 107 -15.43 -8.44 8.86
N THR A 108 -14.80 -7.26 9.00
CA THR A 108 -13.79 -7.01 10.04
C THR A 108 -14.31 -6.15 11.17
N LYS A 109 -15.48 -5.55 11.01
CA LYS A 109 -16.06 -4.53 11.92
C LYS A 109 -15.11 -3.36 12.18
N ALA A 110 -14.19 -3.08 11.23
CA ALA A 110 -13.21 -2.00 11.35
C ALA A 110 -13.89 -0.65 11.54
N THR A 111 -13.53 0.06 12.61
CA THR A 111 -14.00 1.42 12.93
C THR A 111 -12.96 2.49 12.61
N PHE A 112 -11.71 2.09 12.37
CA PHE A 112 -10.65 2.99 11.90
C PHE A 112 -10.84 3.34 10.41
N PRO A 113 -10.30 4.48 9.95
CA PRO A 113 -10.37 4.89 8.55
C PRO A 113 -9.77 3.87 7.60
N ILE A 114 -10.49 3.57 6.52
CA ILE A 114 -10.00 2.79 5.38
C ILE A 114 -10.12 3.66 4.13
N ILE A 115 -9.00 3.87 3.44
CA ILE A 115 -8.87 4.78 2.31
C ILE A 115 -8.83 3.99 1.00
N TYR A 116 -9.63 4.41 0.02
CA TYR A 116 -9.47 4.03 -1.37
C TYR A 116 -8.25 4.74 -1.97
N ASP A 117 -7.26 3.99 -2.38
CA ASP A 117 -6.05 4.49 -3.03
C ASP A 117 -6.21 4.50 -4.55
N GLU A 118 -6.94 5.50 -5.04
CA GLU A 118 -7.20 5.69 -6.47
C GLU A 118 -5.89 5.75 -7.26
N ASP A 119 -5.80 4.94 -8.34
CA ASP A 119 -4.60 4.81 -9.18
C ASP A 119 -3.33 4.39 -8.43
N MET A 120 -3.46 3.82 -7.24
CA MET A 120 -2.32 3.44 -6.39
C MET A 120 -1.40 4.62 -6.04
N LYS A 121 -1.91 5.84 -5.96
CA LYS A 121 -1.09 7.05 -5.74
C LYS A 121 -0.33 7.02 -4.43
N ILE A 122 -1.03 6.62 -3.36
CA ILE A 122 -0.42 6.52 -2.02
C ILE A 122 0.55 5.34 -1.99
N SER A 123 0.13 4.17 -2.47
CA SER A 123 0.97 2.96 -2.53
C SER A 123 2.24 3.17 -3.34
N LYS A 124 2.17 3.89 -4.47
CA LYS A 124 3.35 4.27 -5.27
C LYS A 124 4.27 5.20 -4.47
N GLY A 125 3.73 6.22 -3.83
CA GLY A 125 4.50 7.14 -2.99
C GLY A 125 5.23 6.45 -1.83
N TYR A 126 4.63 5.37 -1.28
CA TYR A 126 5.23 4.55 -0.23
C TYR A 126 6.14 3.43 -0.74
N GLY A 127 6.31 3.31 -2.06
CA GLY A 127 7.13 2.27 -2.67
C GLY A 127 6.62 0.85 -2.45
N VAL A 128 5.32 0.68 -2.17
CA VAL A 128 4.71 -0.64 -1.92
C VAL A 128 3.93 -1.19 -3.12
N SER A 129 3.69 -0.38 -4.16
CA SER A 129 2.93 -0.78 -5.34
C SER A 129 3.74 -1.70 -6.25
N PHE A 130 3.13 -2.75 -6.78
CA PHE A 130 3.70 -3.57 -7.85
C PHE A 130 2.63 -3.95 -8.87
N LYS A 131 3.07 -4.13 -10.12
CA LYS A 131 2.23 -4.65 -11.20
C LYS A 131 2.06 -6.16 -11.03
N VAL A 132 0.82 -6.64 -11.14
CA VAL A 132 0.52 -8.08 -11.10
C VAL A 132 0.76 -8.67 -12.48
N ASP A 133 1.53 -9.74 -12.58
CA ASP A 133 1.77 -10.44 -13.85
C ASP A 133 0.49 -11.08 -14.40
N GLU A 134 0.43 -11.22 -15.73
CA GLU A 134 -0.76 -11.70 -16.43
C GLU A 134 -1.22 -13.10 -15.98
N LYS A 135 -0.26 -14.00 -15.70
CA LYS A 135 -0.57 -15.35 -15.22
C LYS A 135 -1.24 -15.31 -13.86
N THR A 136 -0.80 -14.40 -12.99
CA THR A 136 -1.39 -14.19 -11.66
C THR A 136 -2.76 -13.51 -11.79
N VAL A 137 -2.93 -12.52 -12.67
CA VAL A 137 -4.24 -11.91 -12.98
C VAL A 137 -5.22 -12.98 -13.42
N GLN A 138 -4.84 -13.85 -14.37
CA GLN A 138 -5.71 -14.94 -14.84
C GLN A 138 -6.06 -15.93 -13.72
N ARG A 139 -5.11 -16.24 -12.83
CA ARG A 139 -5.36 -17.10 -11.66
C ARG A 139 -6.37 -16.49 -10.70
N TYR A 140 -6.32 -15.17 -10.46
CA TYR A 140 -7.34 -14.48 -9.67
C TYR A 140 -8.70 -14.51 -10.35
N LYS A 141 -8.75 -14.24 -11.64
CA LYS A 141 -9.99 -14.26 -12.41
C LYS A 141 -10.66 -15.64 -12.40
N ASN A 142 -9.88 -16.72 -12.47
CA ASN A 142 -10.38 -18.10 -12.34
C ASN A 142 -10.91 -18.43 -10.93
N ALA A 143 -10.59 -17.61 -9.94
CA ALA A 143 -11.09 -17.66 -8.57
C ALA A 143 -12.15 -16.58 -8.29
N ASP A 144 -12.82 -16.08 -9.33
CA ASP A 144 -13.85 -15.04 -9.29
C ASP A 144 -13.38 -13.71 -8.69
N ILE A 145 -12.06 -13.42 -8.78
CA ILE A 145 -11.47 -12.15 -8.34
C ILE A 145 -11.00 -11.37 -9.57
N ASP A 146 -11.81 -10.44 -10.05
CA ASP A 146 -11.43 -9.52 -11.12
C ASP A 146 -10.75 -8.29 -10.52
N LEU A 147 -9.41 -8.29 -10.52
CA LEU A 147 -8.61 -7.20 -9.94
C LEU A 147 -8.86 -5.86 -10.63
N LEU A 148 -9.08 -5.84 -11.96
CA LEU A 148 -9.32 -4.60 -12.69
C LEU A 148 -10.64 -3.96 -12.25
N LYS A 149 -11.69 -4.77 -12.17
CA LYS A 149 -13.02 -4.33 -11.74
C LYS A 149 -13.05 -3.97 -10.26
N THR A 150 -12.44 -4.81 -9.40
CA THR A 150 -12.46 -4.61 -7.94
C THR A 150 -11.74 -3.33 -7.52
N ASN A 151 -10.70 -2.94 -8.26
CA ASN A 151 -9.84 -1.81 -7.93
C ASN A 151 -10.07 -0.60 -8.86
N ASP A 152 -10.99 -0.69 -9.82
CA ASP A 152 -11.19 0.32 -10.87
C ASP A 152 -9.87 0.71 -11.56
N GLN A 153 -9.11 -0.29 -12.00
CA GLN A 153 -7.78 -0.10 -12.58
C GLN A 153 -7.73 -0.51 -14.05
N LYS A 154 -6.94 0.22 -14.85
CA LYS A 154 -6.64 -0.14 -16.24
C LYS A 154 -5.58 -1.24 -16.34
N GLU A 155 -4.71 -1.32 -15.36
CA GLU A 155 -3.62 -2.29 -15.24
C GLU A 155 -3.59 -2.84 -13.82
N ALA A 156 -3.63 -4.17 -13.69
CA ALA A 156 -3.72 -4.82 -12.38
C ALA A 156 -2.46 -4.54 -11.52
N SER A 157 -2.65 -3.81 -10.45
CA SER A 157 -1.61 -3.47 -9.48
C SER A 157 -2.11 -3.70 -8.06
N LEU A 158 -1.22 -4.15 -7.19
CA LEU A 158 -1.51 -4.41 -5.78
C LEU A 158 -0.41 -3.83 -4.89
N PRO A 159 -0.71 -3.52 -3.63
CA PRO A 159 0.33 -3.23 -2.66
C PRO A 159 0.96 -4.51 -2.12
N VAL A 160 2.26 -4.50 -1.89
CA VAL A 160 2.90 -5.40 -0.94
C VAL A 160 2.30 -5.10 0.43
N PRO A 161 1.86 -6.12 1.19
CA PRO A 161 1.38 -5.90 2.54
C PRO A 161 2.46 -5.26 3.40
N ALA A 162 2.18 -4.08 3.91
CA ALA A 162 3.13 -3.30 4.69
C ALA A 162 2.43 -2.60 5.85
N VAL A 163 3.16 -2.39 6.93
CA VAL A 163 2.73 -1.55 8.06
C VAL A 163 3.88 -0.62 8.42
N TYR A 164 3.55 0.65 8.56
CA TYR A 164 4.47 1.69 8.98
C TYR A 164 3.95 2.38 10.23
N ILE A 165 4.80 2.58 11.21
CA ILE A 165 4.51 3.48 12.34
C ILE A 165 5.20 4.80 12.02
N ILE A 166 4.42 5.88 11.99
CA ILE A 166 4.87 7.22 11.61
C ILE A 166 4.67 8.14 12.81
N ASN A 167 5.74 8.79 13.27
CA ASN A 167 5.70 9.69 14.42
C ASN A 167 5.15 11.10 14.05
N SER A 168 5.03 11.96 15.04
CA SER A 168 4.57 13.35 14.89
C SER A 168 5.39 14.15 13.88
N ASP A 169 6.69 13.89 13.77
CA ASP A 169 7.59 14.56 12.81
C ASP A 169 7.44 14.04 11.38
N GLY A 170 6.73 12.92 11.20
CA GLY A 170 6.52 12.25 9.93
C GLY A 170 7.63 11.30 9.54
N ALA A 171 8.49 10.92 10.48
CA ALA A 171 9.47 9.89 10.25
C ALA A 171 8.87 8.49 10.48
N VAL A 172 9.28 7.53 9.67
CA VAL A 172 8.97 6.12 9.87
C VAL A 172 9.82 5.60 11.02
N THR A 173 9.20 5.26 12.15
CA THR A 173 9.88 4.71 13.33
C THR A 173 9.94 3.20 13.34
N HIS A 174 8.96 2.55 12.69
CA HIS A 174 8.93 1.10 12.52
C HIS A 174 8.35 0.75 11.15
N ARG A 175 8.87 -0.33 10.56
CA ARG A 175 8.36 -0.86 9.28
C ARG A 175 8.19 -2.37 9.35
N PHE A 176 7.09 -2.84 8.82
CA PHE A 176 6.90 -4.20 8.36
C PHE A 176 6.62 -4.13 6.85
N PHE A 177 7.43 -4.80 6.05
CA PHE A 177 7.28 -4.90 4.61
C PHE A 177 7.66 -6.32 4.20
N GLU A 178 6.70 -7.08 3.65
CA GLU A 178 6.91 -8.50 3.40
C GLU A 178 6.25 -8.92 2.08
N THR A 179 7.05 -9.38 1.15
CA THR A 179 6.59 -9.81 -0.18
C THR A 179 5.80 -11.12 -0.14
N ASP A 180 6.04 -11.99 0.86
CA ASP A 180 5.12 -13.09 1.16
C ASP A 180 3.82 -12.53 1.75
N TYR A 181 2.82 -12.39 0.89
CA TYR A 181 1.53 -11.82 1.25
C TYR A 181 0.76 -12.56 2.36
N LYS A 182 1.23 -13.71 2.80
CA LYS A 182 0.63 -14.48 3.90
C LYS A 182 1.13 -14.02 5.26
N LYS A 183 2.32 -13.44 5.34
CA LYS A 183 2.92 -12.94 6.58
C LYS A 183 2.32 -11.59 6.97
N ARG A 184 2.21 -11.35 8.25
CA ARG A 184 1.71 -10.11 8.86
C ARG A 184 2.45 -9.81 10.15
N ILE A 185 2.67 -8.52 10.41
CA ILE A 185 3.10 -8.05 11.71
C ILE A 185 2.06 -8.41 12.78
N SER A 186 2.51 -8.76 13.96
CA SER A 186 1.62 -9.01 15.09
C SER A 186 1.20 -7.71 15.77
N VAL A 187 0.00 -7.69 16.38
CA VAL A 187 -0.43 -6.55 17.20
C VAL A 187 0.54 -6.31 18.37
N LYS A 188 1.07 -7.37 18.97
CA LYS A 188 2.10 -7.25 20.03
C LYS A 188 3.31 -6.47 19.56
N GLU A 189 3.78 -6.72 18.35
CA GLU A 189 4.93 -6.02 17.77
C GLU A 189 4.59 -4.56 17.45
N ILE A 190 3.38 -4.27 16.94
CA ILE A 190 2.91 -2.89 16.76
C ILE A 190 2.92 -2.15 18.11
N LEU A 191 2.28 -2.72 19.14
CA LEU A 191 2.22 -2.13 20.47
C LEU A 191 3.60 -1.92 21.13
N ALA A 192 4.57 -2.77 20.83
CA ALA A 192 5.94 -2.64 21.34
C ALA A 192 6.72 -1.50 20.68
N ASN A 193 6.27 -1.00 19.52
CA ASN A 193 6.93 0.06 18.75
C ASN A 193 6.14 1.38 18.72
N LEU A 194 5.06 1.49 19.51
CA LEU A 194 4.31 2.70 19.83
C LEU A 194 4.85 3.27 21.15
#